data_bf41bfffe96808dcabd0e26ec55a1b2f
#
_entry.id   bf41bfffe96808dcabd0e26ec55a1b2f
#
_cell.length_a   1.000
_cell.length_b   1.000
_cell.length_c   1.000
_cell.angle_alpha   90.00
_cell.angle_beta   90.00
_cell.angle_gamma   90.00
#
_symmetry.space_group_name_H-M   'P 1'
#
loop_
_entity.id
_entity.type
_entity.pdbx_description
1 polymer ?
#
loop_
_entity_poly.entity_id
_entity_poly.type
_entity_poly.pdbx_seq_one_letter_code
_entity_poly.pdbx_strand_id
1 'polypeptide(L)'
;AIRAKLDASGAEIFFNESVYYYDYLADDLLLDITDMVEETLTRYGETRSVADKMTAEQKAYYLSGGRYYGVPHYAGYNGIMYDCDLFDEYGLWFRNSEKSEFVKNDRDTKSAGPDGVLGTPDDGFPATYDEFFMLCDYMVAQGITPFVWAGEYYDTYVEKLIYALAVDHDGLQQTMLNYTLDGTATSLISEVG
;
A
#
# COMPACT_ATOMS: atom_id res chain seq x y z
N ALA A 1 -8.87 27.18 1.30
CA ALA A 1 -8.17 26.92 0.02
C ALA A 1 -8.93 25.92 -0.86
N ILE A 2 -9.41 24.78 -0.34
CA ILE A 2 -10.14 23.73 -1.07
C ILE A 2 -11.47 24.25 -1.59
N ARG A 3 -12.29 24.84 -0.73
CA ARG A 3 -13.60 25.41 -1.09
C ARG A 3 -13.49 26.39 -2.26
N ALA A 4 -12.52 27.30 -2.22
CA ALA A 4 -12.31 28.26 -3.30
C ALA A 4 -11.94 27.59 -4.64
N LYS A 5 -11.25 26.45 -4.62
CA LYS A 5 -10.93 25.69 -5.83
C LYS A 5 -12.16 24.98 -6.40
N LEU A 6 -13.01 24.40 -5.55
CA LEU A 6 -14.27 23.77 -5.96
C LEU A 6 -15.24 24.80 -6.54
N ASP A 7 -15.44 25.93 -5.82
CA ASP A 7 -16.29 27.03 -6.26
C ASP A 7 -15.82 27.61 -7.61
N ALA A 8 -14.51 27.75 -7.79
CA ALA A 8 -13.94 28.28 -9.03
C ALA A 8 -14.03 27.28 -10.20
N SER A 9 -14.00 25.97 -9.92
CA SER A 9 -14.07 24.95 -10.95
C SER A 9 -15.46 24.69 -11.49
N GLY A 10 -16.51 24.99 -10.69
CA GLY A 10 -17.89 24.60 -11.01
C GLY A 10 -18.12 23.10 -11.12
N ALA A 11 -17.18 22.29 -10.61
CA ALA A 11 -17.25 20.84 -10.67
C ALA A 11 -18.23 20.30 -9.63
N GLU A 12 -19.18 19.50 -10.06
CA GLU A 12 -20.13 18.79 -9.20
C GLU A 12 -19.59 17.41 -8.77
N ILE A 13 -18.70 16.83 -9.58
CA ILE A 13 -18.03 15.55 -9.35
C ILE A 13 -16.53 15.76 -9.57
N PHE A 14 -15.69 15.23 -8.70
CA PHE A 14 -14.25 15.31 -8.85
C PHE A 14 -13.55 14.05 -8.37
N PHE A 15 -12.39 13.76 -8.96
CA PHE A 15 -11.48 12.72 -8.49
C PHE A 15 -10.51 13.34 -7.48
N ASN A 16 -10.36 12.67 -6.34
CA ASN A 16 -9.51 13.11 -5.26
C ASN A 16 -8.32 12.16 -5.08
N GLU A 17 -7.13 12.66 -5.40
CA GLU A 17 -5.87 11.91 -5.24
C GLU A 17 -4.87 12.62 -4.32
N SER A 18 -5.05 13.92 -4.11
CA SER A 18 -4.03 14.76 -3.49
C SER A 18 -4.44 15.38 -2.16
N VAL A 19 -5.70 15.29 -1.78
CA VAL A 19 -6.21 15.90 -0.56
C VAL A 19 -6.87 14.85 0.30
N TYR A 20 -6.63 14.92 1.59
CA TYR A 20 -7.20 13.98 2.54
C TYR A 20 -8.73 14.09 2.54
N TYR A 21 -9.40 12.96 2.36
CA TYR A 21 -10.85 12.87 2.22
C TYR A 21 -11.63 13.52 3.39
N TYR A 22 -11.12 13.32 4.61
CA TYR A 22 -11.77 13.84 5.81
C TYR A 22 -11.70 15.36 5.95
N ASP A 23 -10.78 16.05 5.26
CA ASP A 23 -10.77 17.52 5.23
C ASP A 23 -12.00 18.06 4.50
N TYR A 24 -12.43 17.38 3.44
CA TYR A 24 -13.67 17.73 2.74
C TYR A 24 -14.91 17.47 3.59
N LEU A 25 -14.92 16.39 4.38
CA LEU A 25 -15.99 16.08 5.32
C LEU A 25 -16.07 17.12 6.44
N ALA A 26 -14.94 17.48 7.03
CA ALA A 26 -14.87 18.45 8.12
C ALA A 26 -15.37 19.83 7.70
N ASP A 27 -15.17 20.20 6.43
CA ASP A 27 -15.60 21.47 5.85
C ASP A 27 -17.03 21.42 5.28
N ASP A 28 -17.76 20.29 5.44
CA ASP A 28 -19.13 20.07 4.92
C ASP A 28 -19.25 20.34 3.41
N LEU A 29 -18.28 19.84 2.64
CA LEU A 29 -18.19 20.07 1.19
C LEU A 29 -18.69 18.90 0.36
N LEU A 30 -19.07 17.79 0.97
CA LEU A 30 -19.47 16.58 0.28
C LEU A 30 -20.95 16.29 0.47
N LEU A 31 -21.62 15.89 -0.61
CA LEU A 31 -23.00 15.42 -0.60
C LEU A 31 -23.09 14.01 -0.03
N ASP A 32 -24.11 13.75 0.79
CA ASP A 32 -24.50 12.39 1.17
C ASP A 32 -25.00 11.62 -0.08
N ILE A 33 -24.26 10.57 -0.42
CA ILE A 33 -24.55 9.71 -1.59
C ILE A 33 -24.90 8.29 -1.18
N THR A 34 -25.29 8.07 0.08
CA THR A 34 -25.57 6.75 0.65
C THR A 34 -26.55 5.95 -0.19
N ASP A 35 -27.68 6.54 -0.54
CA ASP A 35 -28.71 5.87 -1.34
C ASP A 35 -28.16 5.38 -2.69
N MET A 36 -27.30 6.18 -3.34
CA MET A 36 -26.66 5.82 -4.61
C MET A 36 -25.65 4.69 -4.46
N VAL A 37 -24.95 4.65 -3.33
CA VAL A 37 -23.91 3.65 -3.04
C VAL A 37 -24.50 2.31 -2.65
N GLU A 38 -25.63 2.31 -1.96
CA GLU A 38 -26.33 1.12 -1.47
C GLU A 38 -27.35 0.56 -2.46
N GLU A 39 -27.84 1.37 -3.40
CA GLU A 39 -28.79 0.91 -4.43
C GLU A 39 -28.12 -0.06 -5.40
N THR A 40 -28.77 -1.20 -5.67
CA THR A 40 -28.41 -2.07 -6.78
C THR A 40 -29.00 -1.54 -8.08
N LEU A 41 -28.17 -0.98 -8.96
CA LEU A 41 -28.58 -0.33 -10.19
C LEU A 41 -29.00 -1.33 -11.29
N THR A 42 -30.04 -2.10 -11.05
CA THR A 42 -30.54 -3.16 -11.96
C THR A 42 -30.91 -2.64 -13.36
N ARG A 43 -31.29 -1.36 -13.46
CA ARG A 43 -31.57 -0.69 -14.74
C ARG A 43 -30.33 -0.61 -15.67
N TYR A 44 -29.13 -0.76 -15.12
CA TYR A 44 -27.87 -0.83 -15.87
C TYR A 44 -27.29 -2.24 -15.93
N GLY A 45 -28.06 -3.26 -15.55
CA GLY A 45 -27.61 -4.65 -15.55
C GLY A 45 -26.76 -5.06 -14.35
N GLU A 46 -26.69 -4.20 -13.34
CA GLU A 46 -25.94 -4.50 -12.12
C GLU A 46 -26.70 -5.50 -11.22
N THR A 47 -25.98 -6.40 -10.59
CA THR A 47 -26.51 -7.39 -9.64
C THR A 47 -26.06 -7.12 -8.19
N ARG A 48 -25.16 -6.17 -8.00
CA ARG A 48 -24.61 -5.76 -6.71
C ARG A 48 -24.56 -4.24 -6.63
N SER A 49 -24.74 -3.70 -5.42
CA SER A 49 -24.51 -2.28 -5.17
C SER A 49 -23.03 -1.91 -5.23
N VAL A 50 -22.71 -0.62 -5.24
CA VAL A 50 -21.32 -0.16 -5.10
C VAL A 50 -20.78 -0.58 -3.74
N ALA A 51 -21.56 -0.46 -2.67
CA ALA A 51 -21.19 -0.91 -1.32
C ALA A 51 -20.83 -2.40 -1.29
N ASP A 52 -21.55 -3.25 -2.03
CA ASP A 52 -21.25 -4.70 -2.09
C ASP A 52 -19.95 -5.03 -2.83
N LYS A 53 -19.46 -4.12 -3.65
CA LYS A 53 -18.21 -4.26 -4.40
C LYS A 53 -16.99 -3.75 -3.63
N MET A 54 -17.19 -2.95 -2.57
CA MET A 54 -16.12 -2.41 -1.73
C MET A 54 -15.56 -3.48 -0.78
N THR A 55 -14.24 -3.41 -0.52
CA THR A 55 -13.60 -4.17 0.57
C THR A 55 -14.02 -3.61 1.94
N ALA A 56 -13.73 -4.34 3.01
CA ALA A 56 -14.00 -3.88 4.36
C ALA A 56 -13.25 -2.57 4.70
N GLU A 57 -12.00 -2.46 4.24
CA GLU A 57 -11.14 -1.30 4.44
C GLU A 57 -11.67 -0.09 3.67
N GLN A 58 -12.10 -0.29 2.42
CA GLN A 58 -12.72 0.77 1.62
C GLN A 58 -14.01 1.29 2.26
N LYS A 59 -14.86 0.38 2.76
CA LYS A 59 -16.07 0.78 3.51
C LYS A 59 -15.71 1.58 4.76
N ALA A 60 -14.76 1.09 5.56
CA ALA A 60 -14.32 1.79 6.77
C ALA A 60 -13.78 3.19 6.47
N TYR A 61 -13.10 3.39 5.35
CA TYR A 61 -12.56 4.69 4.94
C TYR A 61 -13.65 5.66 4.49
N TYR A 62 -14.62 5.21 3.67
CA TYR A 62 -15.63 6.09 3.07
C TYR A 62 -16.90 6.25 3.91
N LEU A 63 -17.13 5.38 4.90
CA LEU A 63 -18.30 5.44 5.78
C LEU A 63 -18.04 6.39 6.97
N SER A 64 -18.78 7.47 7.06
CA SER A 64 -18.71 8.42 8.16
C SER A 64 -20.10 8.63 8.75
N GLY A 65 -20.27 8.38 10.05
CA GLY A 65 -21.58 8.48 10.72
C GLY A 65 -22.68 7.63 10.11
N GLY A 66 -22.32 6.48 9.51
CA GLY A 66 -23.27 5.59 8.81
C GLY A 66 -23.67 6.06 7.41
N ARG A 67 -22.93 7.00 6.81
CA ARG A 67 -23.20 7.59 5.50
C ARG A 67 -21.98 7.58 4.61
N TYR A 68 -22.20 7.48 3.30
CA TYR A 68 -21.18 7.56 2.26
C TYR A 68 -21.17 8.94 1.60
N TYR A 69 -19.96 9.52 1.50
CA TYR A 69 -19.74 10.83 0.86
C TYR A 69 -18.77 10.74 -0.32
N GLY A 70 -18.30 9.55 -0.61
CA GLY A 70 -17.39 9.25 -1.70
C GLY A 70 -17.32 7.76 -1.96
N VAL A 71 -16.74 7.39 -3.09
CA VAL A 71 -16.52 6.00 -3.48
C VAL A 71 -15.12 5.81 -4.06
N PRO A 72 -14.48 4.67 -3.85
CA PRO A 72 -13.22 4.36 -4.52
C PRO A 72 -13.47 4.16 -6.01
N HIS A 73 -12.66 4.75 -6.87
CA HIS A 73 -12.71 4.52 -8.31
C HIS A 73 -11.66 3.50 -8.77
N TYR A 74 -10.63 3.26 -7.98
CA TYR A 74 -9.66 2.17 -8.17
C TYR A 74 -9.07 1.72 -6.83
N ALA A 75 -8.40 0.59 -6.85
CA ALA A 75 -7.53 0.13 -5.77
C ALA A 75 -6.14 -0.13 -6.35
N GLY A 76 -5.12 0.29 -5.63
CA GLY A 76 -3.72 0.08 -5.99
C GLY A 76 -2.92 -0.39 -4.78
N TYR A 77 -1.81 -1.02 -5.05
CA TYR A 77 -0.86 -1.45 -4.02
C TYR A 77 0.46 -0.75 -4.26
N ASN A 78 1.06 -0.25 -3.19
CA ASN A 78 2.44 0.21 -3.20
C ASN A 78 3.34 -0.93 -2.74
N GLY A 79 4.47 -1.11 -3.41
CA GLY A 79 5.41 -2.15 -3.07
C GLY A 79 6.61 -2.15 -4.00
N ILE A 80 7.52 -3.05 -3.75
CA ILE A 80 8.67 -3.29 -4.61
C ILE A 80 8.25 -4.29 -5.68
N MET A 81 8.40 -3.89 -6.94
CA MET A 81 8.29 -4.82 -8.08
C MET A 81 9.66 -5.36 -8.42
N TYR A 82 9.72 -6.62 -8.80
CA TYR A 82 10.94 -7.29 -9.19
C TYR A 82 10.77 -7.95 -10.56
N ASP A 83 11.87 -8.11 -11.26
CA ASP A 83 11.92 -8.77 -12.55
C ASP A 83 12.16 -10.27 -12.33
N CYS A 84 11.14 -11.08 -12.57
CA CYS A 84 11.20 -12.54 -12.39
C CYS A 84 12.23 -13.20 -13.31
N ASP A 85 12.34 -12.72 -14.55
CA ASP A 85 13.26 -13.30 -15.54
C ASP A 85 14.71 -13.03 -15.13
N LEU A 86 14.97 -11.85 -14.60
CA LEU A 86 16.28 -11.49 -14.06
C LEU A 86 16.63 -12.31 -12.82
N PHE A 87 15.68 -12.53 -11.93
CA PHE A 87 15.88 -13.38 -10.75
C PHE A 87 16.21 -14.84 -11.16
N ASP A 88 15.54 -15.35 -12.18
CA ASP A 88 15.79 -16.70 -12.70
C ASP A 88 17.13 -16.79 -13.46
N GLU A 89 17.45 -15.80 -14.27
CA GLU A 89 18.68 -15.78 -15.07
C GLU A 89 19.93 -15.75 -14.19
N TYR A 90 19.93 -14.87 -13.17
CA TYR A 90 21.09 -14.65 -12.31
C TYR A 90 21.07 -15.50 -11.03
N GLY A 91 20.01 -16.24 -10.77
CA GLY A 91 19.90 -17.06 -9.56
C GLY A 91 19.85 -16.21 -8.30
N LEU A 92 18.86 -15.33 -8.21
CA LEU A 92 18.72 -14.35 -7.10
C LEU A 92 17.78 -14.83 -5.99
N TRP A 93 17.34 -16.08 -6.03
CA TRP A 93 16.46 -16.66 -5.04
C TRP A 93 17.25 -17.24 -3.86
N PHE A 94 16.82 -16.98 -2.62
CA PHE A 94 17.40 -17.59 -1.43
C PHE A 94 17.12 -19.09 -1.37
N ARG A 95 18.13 -19.84 -0.92
CA ARG A 95 18.07 -21.28 -0.78
C ARG A 95 17.40 -21.70 0.53
N ASN A 96 16.66 -22.82 0.48
CA ASN A 96 15.94 -23.32 1.65
C ASN A 96 16.86 -23.79 2.79
N SER A 97 17.99 -24.41 2.49
CA SER A 97 18.90 -25.00 3.49
C SER A 97 19.92 -24.04 4.10
N GLU A 98 20.33 -23.03 3.35
CA GLU A 98 21.32 -22.04 3.76
C GLU A 98 20.92 -20.67 3.18
N LYS A 99 20.37 -19.81 4.02
CA LYS A 99 19.83 -18.51 3.61
C LYS A 99 20.84 -17.53 3.03
N SER A 100 22.14 -17.81 3.15
CA SER A 100 23.21 -17.01 2.52
C SER A 100 23.56 -17.44 1.09
N GLU A 101 22.95 -18.50 0.59
CA GLU A 101 23.15 -18.98 -0.77
C GLU A 101 22.00 -18.58 -1.67
N PHE A 102 22.33 -18.27 -2.93
CA PHE A 102 21.39 -17.91 -3.97
C PHE A 102 21.30 -19.01 -5.02
N VAL A 103 20.09 -19.25 -5.50
CA VAL A 103 19.81 -20.32 -6.47
C VAL A 103 18.95 -19.81 -7.61
N LYS A 104 19.03 -20.50 -8.75
CA LYS A 104 18.08 -20.31 -9.84
C LYS A 104 16.70 -20.81 -9.44
N ASN A 105 15.68 -20.47 -10.25
CA ASN A 105 14.31 -20.84 -9.97
C ASN A 105 14.11 -22.36 -9.94
N ASP A 106 14.36 -22.92 -8.77
CA ASP A 106 14.11 -24.32 -8.46
C ASP A 106 13.22 -24.36 -7.20
N ARG A 107 11.97 -24.70 -7.40
CA ARG A 107 10.95 -24.67 -6.36
C ARG A 107 11.33 -25.51 -5.13
N ASP A 108 12.05 -26.60 -5.33
CA ASP A 108 12.42 -27.52 -4.24
C ASP A 108 13.61 -27.01 -3.41
N THR A 109 14.30 -25.99 -3.91
CA THR A 109 15.51 -25.44 -3.27
C THR A 109 15.33 -24.03 -2.71
N LYS A 110 14.27 -23.31 -3.06
CA LYS A 110 13.98 -21.97 -2.53
C LYS A 110 13.64 -22.01 -1.03
N SER A 111 13.97 -20.92 -0.33
CA SER A 111 13.47 -20.69 1.02
C SER A 111 11.96 -20.45 1.01
N ALA A 112 11.33 -20.60 2.18
CA ALA A 112 9.90 -20.37 2.34
C ALA A 112 9.49 -18.88 2.35
N GLY A 113 10.41 -17.98 2.04
CA GLY A 113 10.12 -16.56 1.96
C GLY A 113 9.66 -15.90 3.29
N PRO A 114 9.11 -14.70 3.21
CA PRO A 114 8.61 -13.94 4.36
C PRO A 114 7.47 -14.60 5.14
N ASP A 115 6.57 -15.31 4.48
CA ASP A 115 5.43 -15.96 5.14
C ASP A 115 5.79 -17.29 5.84
N GLY A 116 6.98 -17.83 5.57
CA GLY A 116 7.49 -19.08 6.15
C GLY A 116 6.81 -20.34 5.62
N VAL A 117 6.02 -20.24 4.55
CA VAL A 117 5.25 -21.36 3.97
C VAL A 117 5.74 -21.67 2.57
N LEU A 118 6.24 -22.86 2.34
CA LEU A 118 6.68 -23.30 1.01
C LEU A 118 5.49 -23.46 0.05
N GLY A 119 5.71 -23.08 -1.21
CA GLY A 119 4.73 -23.19 -2.28
C GLY A 119 3.88 -21.94 -2.48
N THR A 120 4.29 -20.82 -1.88
CA THR A 120 3.66 -19.52 -2.02
C THR A 120 4.42 -18.61 -3.00
N PRO A 121 3.84 -17.50 -3.46
CA PRO A 121 4.48 -16.60 -4.43
C PRO A 121 5.75 -15.92 -3.94
N ASP A 122 5.98 -15.83 -2.63
CA ASP A 122 7.14 -15.19 -2.01
C ASP A 122 8.28 -16.17 -1.68
N ASP A 123 8.17 -17.43 -2.08
CA ASP A 123 9.25 -18.40 -1.96
C ASP A 123 10.56 -17.87 -2.56
N GLY A 124 11.61 -17.92 -1.77
CA GLY A 124 12.95 -17.46 -2.18
C GLY A 124 13.19 -15.96 -2.03
N PHE A 125 12.21 -15.22 -1.53
CA PHE A 125 12.43 -13.82 -1.17
C PHE A 125 13.13 -13.65 0.18
N PRO A 126 13.82 -12.51 0.39
CA PRO A 126 14.38 -12.17 1.69
C PRO A 126 13.25 -12.00 2.72
N ALA A 127 13.39 -12.64 3.87
CA ALA A 127 12.44 -12.57 4.98
C ALA A 127 12.84 -11.53 6.05
N THR A 128 14.04 -10.99 5.97
CA THR A 128 14.57 -9.98 6.90
C THR A 128 15.31 -8.88 6.15
N TYR A 129 15.53 -7.74 6.81
CA TYR A 129 16.34 -6.65 6.24
C TYR A 129 17.78 -7.07 5.97
N ASP A 130 18.37 -7.89 6.82
CA ASP A 130 19.73 -8.40 6.61
C ASP A 130 19.80 -9.25 5.35
N GLU A 131 18.84 -10.13 5.14
CA GLU A 131 18.73 -10.94 3.91
C GLU A 131 18.50 -10.05 2.67
N PHE A 132 17.67 -9.01 2.81
CA PHE A 132 17.43 -8.07 1.74
C PHE A 132 18.71 -7.31 1.32
N PHE A 133 19.48 -6.81 2.28
CA PHE A 133 20.75 -6.17 1.99
C PHE A 133 21.80 -7.15 1.45
N MET A 134 21.80 -8.39 1.93
CA MET A 134 22.65 -9.45 1.38
C MET A 134 22.32 -9.72 -0.10
N LEU A 135 21.04 -9.73 -0.48
CA LEU A 135 20.64 -9.85 -1.88
C LEU A 135 21.12 -8.65 -2.69
N CYS A 136 21.00 -7.43 -2.16
CA CYS A 136 21.48 -6.23 -2.84
C CYS A 136 23.00 -6.29 -3.09
N ASP A 137 23.77 -6.69 -2.09
CA ASP A 137 25.22 -6.83 -2.21
C ASP A 137 25.61 -7.91 -3.24
N TYR A 138 24.89 -9.01 -3.23
CA TYR A 138 25.10 -10.07 -4.22
C TYR A 138 24.79 -9.58 -5.65
N MET A 139 23.69 -8.84 -5.84
CA MET A 139 23.33 -8.24 -7.13
C MET A 139 24.41 -7.27 -7.62
N VAL A 140 24.91 -6.40 -6.75
CA VAL A 140 26.02 -5.48 -7.05
C VAL A 140 27.26 -6.24 -7.49
N ALA A 141 27.60 -7.33 -6.79
CA ALA A 141 28.76 -8.17 -7.16
C ALA A 141 28.61 -8.85 -8.51
N GLN A 142 27.36 -9.07 -8.98
CA GLN A 142 27.06 -9.57 -10.34
C GLN A 142 26.94 -8.45 -11.39
N GLY A 143 27.16 -7.18 -11.01
CA GLY A 143 27.00 -6.03 -11.89
C GLY A 143 25.55 -5.63 -12.16
N ILE A 144 24.62 -6.09 -11.31
CA ILE A 144 23.19 -5.79 -11.40
C ILE A 144 22.88 -4.62 -10.45
N THR A 145 22.13 -3.64 -10.92
CA THR A 145 21.63 -2.56 -10.06
C THR A 145 20.47 -3.06 -9.22
N PRO A 146 20.58 -3.09 -7.87
CA PRO A 146 19.54 -3.71 -7.03
C PRO A 146 18.22 -2.94 -7.02
N PHE A 147 18.28 -1.62 -7.15
CA PHE A 147 17.14 -0.73 -7.06
C PHE A 147 17.13 0.32 -8.14
N VAL A 148 15.95 0.55 -8.69
CA VAL A 148 15.67 1.70 -9.56
C VAL A 148 14.33 2.32 -9.16
N TRP A 149 14.24 3.64 -9.25
CA TRP A 149 12.99 4.38 -9.17
C TRP A 149 13.01 5.56 -10.13
N ALA A 150 11.84 6.13 -10.42
CA ALA A 150 11.75 7.26 -11.34
C ALA A 150 12.43 8.49 -10.72
N GLY A 151 13.48 9.01 -11.38
CA GLY A 151 14.27 10.14 -10.88
C GLY A 151 13.48 11.45 -10.77
N GLU A 152 12.46 11.64 -11.60
CA GLU A 152 11.59 12.82 -11.58
C GLU A 152 10.66 12.85 -10.35
N TYR A 153 10.25 11.69 -9.86
CA TYR A 153 9.30 11.55 -8.74
C TYR A 153 9.93 10.80 -7.56
N TYR A 154 11.23 10.95 -7.36
CA TYR A 154 11.97 10.19 -6.36
C TYR A 154 11.45 10.40 -4.93
N ASP A 155 11.05 11.62 -4.60
CA ASP A 155 10.49 12.00 -3.31
C ASP A 155 9.21 11.21 -2.98
N THR A 156 8.30 11.08 -3.95
CA THR A 156 7.06 10.30 -3.78
C THR A 156 7.36 8.81 -3.57
N TYR A 157 8.32 8.24 -4.30
CA TYR A 157 8.67 6.83 -4.14
C TYR A 157 9.41 6.56 -2.82
N VAL A 158 10.33 7.44 -2.43
CA VAL A 158 11.05 7.35 -1.15
C VAL A 158 10.08 7.52 0.02
N GLU A 159 9.12 8.44 -0.07
CA GLU A 159 8.08 8.63 0.93
C GLU A 159 7.30 7.33 1.18
N LYS A 160 6.86 6.64 0.13
CA LYS A 160 6.12 5.37 0.26
C LYS A 160 6.96 4.28 0.93
N LEU A 161 8.23 4.21 0.58
CA LEU A 161 9.16 3.26 1.23
C LEU A 161 9.36 3.60 2.71
N ILE A 162 9.57 4.88 3.05
CA ILE A 162 9.73 5.32 4.44
C ILE A 162 8.48 4.98 5.27
N TYR A 163 7.28 5.22 4.75
CA TYR A 163 6.05 4.84 5.44
C TYR A 163 5.95 3.33 5.67
N ALA A 164 6.29 2.51 4.68
CA ALA A 164 6.28 1.06 4.83
C ALA A 164 7.26 0.60 5.92
N LEU A 165 8.48 1.14 5.93
CA LEU A 165 9.50 0.86 6.94
C LEU A 165 9.08 1.33 8.35
N ALA A 166 8.45 2.51 8.45
CA ALA A 166 7.94 3.02 9.73
C ALA A 166 6.83 2.13 10.29
N VAL A 167 5.89 1.69 9.44
CA VAL A 167 4.81 0.77 9.85
C VAL A 167 5.38 -0.57 10.34
N ASP A 168 6.39 -1.08 9.65
CA ASP A 168 7.04 -2.33 10.03
C ASP A 168 7.81 -2.21 11.36
N HIS A 169 8.49 -1.08 11.58
CA HIS A 169 9.22 -0.81 12.82
C HIS A 169 8.29 -0.53 14.02
N ASP A 170 7.32 0.37 13.85
CA ASP A 170 6.50 0.88 14.95
C ASP A 170 5.25 0.02 15.21
N GLY A 171 4.83 -0.75 14.21
CA GLY A 171 3.60 -1.52 14.20
C GLY A 171 2.38 -0.69 13.82
N LEU A 172 1.35 -1.39 13.33
CA LEU A 172 0.14 -0.78 12.81
C LEU A 172 -0.59 0.09 13.84
N GLN A 173 -0.62 -0.32 15.11
CA GLN A 173 -1.31 0.44 16.16
C GLN A 173 -0.68 1.81 16.41
N GLN A 174 0.65 1.87 16.48
CA GLN A 174 1.36 3.14 16.64
C GLN A 174 1.20 4.01 15.40
N THR A 175 1.28 3.43 14.22
CA THR A 175 1.07 4.15 12.97
C THR A 175 -0.33 4.75 12.90
N MET A 176 -1.37 3.98 13.24
CA MET A 176 -2.75 4.47 13.26
C MET A 176 -2.92 5.61 14.27
N LEU A 177 -2.32 5.52 15.46
CA LEU A 177 -2.33 6.61 16.43
C LEU A 177 -1.72 7.90 15.88
N ASN A 178 -0.59 7.80 15.17
CA ASN A 178 0.09 8.95 14.59
C ASN A 178 -0.79 9.69 13.56
N TYR A 179 -1.71 8.98 12.91
CA TYR A 179 -2.67 9.57 11.98
C TYR A 179 -3.97 10.04 12.65
N THR A 180 -4.52 9.26 13.55
CA THR A 180 -5.83 9.54 14.15
C THR A 180 -5.73 10.35 15.43
N LEU A 181 -4.58 10.35 16.09
CA LEU A 181 -4.33 10.92 17.42
C LEU A 181 -5.28 10.39 18.51
N ASP A 182 -5.85 9.22 18.28
CA ASP A 182 -6.82 8.55 19.17
C ASP A 182 -6.30 7.18 19.61
N GLY A 183 -6.11 7.01 20.91
CA GLY A 183 -5.63 5.76 21.50
C GLY A 183 -4.63 5.95 22.63
N THR A 184 -4.05 4.84 23.06
CA THR A 184 -3.13 4.76 24.21
C THR A 184 -1.67 4.52 23.81
N ALA A 185 -1.36 4.51 22.53
CA ALA A 185 0.00 4.34 22.05
C ALA A 185 0.85 5.60 22.32
N THR A 186 2.16 5.47 22.28
CA THR A 186 3.08 6.57 22.56
C THR A 186 3.03 7.62 21.44
N SER A 187 2.74 8.87 21.84
CA SER A 187 2.73 10.00 20.89
C SER A 187 4.15 10.35 20.45
N LEU A 188 4.33 10.72 19.20
CA LEU A 188 5.58 11.27 18.68
C LEU A 188 6.05 12.56 19.39
N ILE A 189 5.14 13.22 20.12
CA ILE A 189 5.43 14.43 20.88
C ILE A 189 5.90 14.10 22.31
N SER A 190 5.78 12.85 22.76
CA SER A 190 6.24 12.43 24.07
C SER A 190 7.72 12.12 24.06
N GLU A 191 8.43 12.70 24.98
CA GLU A 191 9.78 12.46 25.54
C GLU A 191 10.95 12.08 24.61
N VAL A 192 10.73 11.43 23.48
CA VAL A 192 11.80 10.84 22.66
C VAL A 192 11.45 10.98 21.16
N GLY A 193 10.59 11.96 20.86
CA GLY A 193 10.34 12.31 19.47
C GLY A 193 11.59 12.78 18.80
#